data_4e62ed0c9847499fd0512205de8623f0
#
_entry.id   4e62ed0c9847499fd0512205de8623f0
#
_cell.length_a   1.000
_cell.length_b   1.000
_cell.length_c   1.000
_cell.angle_alpha   90.00
_cell.angle_beta   90.00
_cell.angle_gamma   90.00
#
_symmetry.space_group_name_H-M   'P 1'
#
loop_
_entity.id
_entity.type
_entity.pdbx_description
1 polymer ?
#
loop_
_entity_poly.entity_id
_entity_poly.type
_entity_poly.pdbx_seq_one_letter_code
_entity_poly.pdbx_strand_id
1 'polypeptide(L)'
;MPKKTSPKHPQPDVVSTEDGPRSELSVQHDDHPAGSSSDARQHGDPKHGDAFEDLGPRLEISPKDMELLVEGRHHEPHSLLGRHGGTVRALRPGATEMYLLVTGAEPERPVLRRSPMLRVHPGGLWEGQLAPTAAGYRLEAVYGGAGGPGFVFDDPYRHWPTLGELDLYLFNEGRHRRLWEILGAHPREHEGIVGTAFAVWAPNAKAVRVVGDWNFWDGRVHPMRGMGSSGVWELFIPGVGAGARYKYEIVTADERLTLKADPMAFATEIPPGTASIVAAPPAYNWQDALWLAQRAQGDALAKPMSIYEVHLGSWRWRDGAGASSDGVGGSGPLSYRELAEQLPDYVASMGFTHVEFLPVAEHPFGGSWGYQVSAYYAPTSRFGGPDDFRALVDALHRRGIGVLVDWVPAHFPRDDWALARFDGTSLYEHAGPMGAHP
;
A
#
# COMPACT_ATOMS: atom_id res chain seq x y z
N MET A 1 -19.48 -51.52 2.75
CA MET A 1 -18.49 -50.43 2.57
C MET A 1 -18.42 -49.68 3.87
N PRO A 2 -17.31 -49.70 4.61
CA PRO A 2 -17.24 -49.06 5.94
C PRO A 2 -16.82 -47.59 5.82
N LYS A 3 -17.43 -46.75 6.66
CA LYS A 3 -17.14 -45.33 6.85
C LYS A 3 -15.73 -45.14 7.46
N LYS A 4 -14.88 -44.31 6.84
CA LYS A 4 -13.60 -43.87 7.43
C LYS A 4 -13.85 -42.67 8.32
N THR A 5 -13.46 -42.80 9.58
CA THR A 5 -13.39 -41.74 10.59
C THR A 5 -12.08 -40.95 10.44
N SER A 6 -12.16 -39.62 10.45
CA SER A 6 -11.00 -38.71 10.47
C SER A 6 -10.40 -38.63 11.87
N PRO A 7 -9.07 -38.47 12.01
CA PRO A 7 -8.41 -38.28 13.30
C PRO A 7 -8.48 -36.83 13.76
N LYS A 8 -8.73 -36.65 15.08
CA LYS A 8 -8.68 -35.38 15.80
C LYS A 8 -7.23 -34.95 16.04
N HIS A 9 -6.92 -33.68 15.76
CA HIS A 9 -5.66 -33.05 16.18
C HIS A 9 -5.71 -32.68 17.66
N PRO A 10 -4.60 -32.83 18.43
CA PRO A 10 -4.49 -32.36 19.78
C PRO A 10 -4.18 -30.86 19.85
N GLN A 11 -4.76 -30.19 20.87
CA GLN A 11 -4.43 -28.81 21.24
C GLN A 11 -3.10 -28.79 22.01
N PRO A 12 -2.29 -27.74 21.93
CA PRO A 12 -1.12 -27.58 22.77
C PRO A 12 -1.48 -26.99 24.15
N ASP A 13 -0.86 -27.54 25.17
CA ASP A 13 -0.95 -27.14 26.55
C ASP A 13 -0.37 -25.77 26.85
N VAL A 14 -1.08 -25.03 27.72
CA VAL A 14 -0.64 -23.76 28.31
C VAL A 14 0.34 -24.07 29.43
N VAL A 15 1.59 -23.66 29.26
CA VAL A 15 2.58 -23.68 30.36
C VAL A 15 2.62 -22.30 31.01
N SER A 16 2.23 -22.25 32.27
CA SER A 16 2.41 -21.14 33.20
C SER A 16 3.84 -21.21 33.78
N THR A 17 4.59 -20.13 33.69
CA THR A 17 5.83 -19.94 34.48
C THR A 17 5.69 -18.69 35.34
N GLU A 18 5.80 -18.92 36.63
CA GLU A 18 5.89 -17.94 37.71
C GLU A 18 7.30 -17.40 37.89
N ASP A 19 7.33 -16.17 38.46
CA ASP A 19 8.33 -15.60 39.37
C ASP A 19 9.70 -15.09 38.89
N GLY A 20 9.88 -13.79 39.20
CA GLY A 20 11.02 -13.20 39.84
C GLY A 20 11.48 -11.82 39.28
N PRO A 21 12.18 -10.98 40.04
CA PRO A 21 11.79 -10.29 41.25
C PRO A 21 11.68 -8.74 41.05
N ARG A 22 10.92 -8.13 41.97
CA ARG A 22 10.76 -6.65 42.10
C ARG A 22 12.06 -6.02 42.63
N SER A 23 12.49 -4.93 42.03
CA SER A 23 13.40 -3.96 42.65
C SER A 23 12.62 -2.70 43.02
N GLU A 24 12.53 -2.46 44.32
CA GLU A 24 12.04 -1.22 44.90
C GLU A 24 13.07 -0.10 44.70
N LEU A 25 12.61 1.05 44.25
CA LEU A 25 13.34 2.31 44.36
C LEU A 25 12.47 3.29 45.14
N SER A 26 12.94 3.56 46.35
CA SER A 26 12.40 4.50 47.31
C SER A 26 12.53 5.94 46.82
N VAL A 27 11.42 6.69 46.88
CA VAL A 27 11.40 8.14 46.75
C VAL A 27 11.28 8.76 48.13
N GLN A 28 12.27 9.55 48.53
CA GLN A 28 12.28 10.35 49.74
C GLN A 28 11.32 11.53 49.60
N HIS A 29 10.50 11.71 50.65
CA HIS A 29 9.76 12.94 50.92
C HIS A 29 10.66 13.93 51.65
N ASP A 30 10.73 15.15 51.17
CA ASP A 30 11.15 16.29 51.99
C ASP A 30 9.93 17.24 52.24
N ASP A 31 9.64 17.37 53.54
CA ASP A 31 8.68 18.30 54.12
C ASP A 31 9.33 19.68 54.33
N HIS A 32 8.53 20.77 54.16
CA HIS A 32 8.36 21.94 55.02
C HIS A 32 8.29 23.28 54.32
N PRO A 33 7.72 24.30 54.98
CA PRO A 33 6.45 24.46 55.69
C PRO A 33 5.59 25.65 55.19
N ALA A 34 4.39 25.73 55.75
CA ALA A 34 3.40 26.78 55.57
C ALA A 34 3.87 28.20 55.99
N GLY A 35 3.52 29.19 55.17
CA GLY A 35 3.55 30.61 55.50
C GLY A 35 2.27 31.27 55.02
N SER A 36 1.46 31.71 55.99
CA SER A 36 0.24 32.45 55.82
C SER A 36 0.51 33.91 55.45
N SER A 37 -0.15 34.47 54.40
CA SER A 37 -0.58 35.89 54.43
C SER A 37 -1.73 36.09 53.43
N SER A 38 -2.83 36.57 53.99
CA SER A 38 -4.01 37.11 53.35
C SER A 38 -3.70 38.36 52.53
N ASP A 39 -4.08 38.38 51.25
CA ASP A 39 -4.41 39.61 50.58
C ASP A 39 -5.49 39.31 49.49
N ALA A 40 -6.68 39.79 49.80
CA ALA A 40 -7.83 39.79 48.91
C ALA A 40 -7.64 40.83 47.83
N ARG A 41 -7.30 40.41 46.60
CA ARG A 41 -7.48 41.27 45.41
C ARG A 41 -8.58 40.64 44.54
N GLN A 42 -9.65 41.39 44.42
CA GLN A 42 -10.71 41.17 43.44
C GLN A 42 -10.10 41.13 42.04
N HIS A 43 -10.12 39.97 41.41
CA HIS A 43 -9.90 39.85 39.97
C HIS A 43 -11.27 39.84 39.31
N GLY A 44 -11.54 40.88 38.51
CA GLY A 44 -12.68 40.96 37.64
C GLY A 44 -12.65 39.80 36.63
N ASP A 45 -13.82 39.21 36.45
CA ASP A 45 -14.10 38.27 35.37
C ASP A 45 -13.62 38.81 34.01
N PRO A 46 -12.78 38.13 33.29
CA PRO A 46 -12.57 38.43 31.87
C PRO A 46 -13.85 38.05 31.15
N LYS A 47 -14.61 39.03 30.70
CA LYS A 47 -15.68 38.85 29.73
C LYS A 47 -15.07 38.17 28.51
N HIS A 48 -15.26 36.86 28.37
CA HIS A 48 -15.10 36.15 27.11
C HIS A 48 -16.17 36.64 26.15
N GLY A 49 -15.82 37.69 25.42
CA GLY A 49 -16.48 38.00 24.17
C GLY A 49 -15.95 36.96 23.14
N ASP A 50 -16.66 35.86 23.00
CA ASP A 50 -16.49 34.99 21.86
C ASP A 50 -16.85 35.82 20.61
N ALA A 51 -15.82 36.35 19.93
CA ALA A 51 -15.96 36.80 18.57
C ALA A 51 -16.31 35.53 17.79
N PHE A 52 -17.56 35.37 17.39
CA PHE A 52 -17.98 34.39 16.40
C PHE A 52 -17.21 34.73 15.12
N GLU A 53 -16.08 34.03 14.89
CA GLU A 53 -15.43 34.06 13.60
C GLU A 53 -16.46 33.58 12.57
N ASP A 54 -16.67 34.35 11.51
CA ASP A 54 -17.52 33.95 10.40
C ASP A 54 -16.84 32.76 9.72
N LEU A 55 -17.31 31.56 10.06
CA LEU A 55 -16.74 30.30 9.58
C LEU A 55 -17.17 29.98 8.15
N GLY A 56 -17.95 30.87 7.51
CA GLY A 56 -18.50 30.66 6.17
C GLY A 56 -19.66 29.65 6.14
N PRO A 57 -20.31 29.50 4.98
CA PRO A 57 -21.43 28.59 4.85
C PRO A 57 -21.01 27.13 5.02
N ARG A 58 -21.77 26.39 5.83
CA ARG A 58 -21.60 24.94 6.00
C ARG A 58 -22.08 24.22 4.72
N LEU A 59 -21.21 23.41 4.12
CA LEU A 59 -21.62 22.53 3.03
C LEU A 59 -22.60 21.46 3.56
N GLU A 60 -23.84 21.48 3.09
CA GLU A 60 -24.85 20.45 3.43
C GLU A 60 -24.54 19.14 2.69
N ILE A 61 -24.75 18.01 3.37
CA ILE A 61 -24.65 16.67 2.77
C ILE A 61 -26.06 16.11 2.65
N SER A 62 -26.41 15.62 1.46
CA SER A 62 -27.68 14.91 1.29
C SER A 62 -27.70 13.61 2.11
N PRO A 63 -28.85 13.14 2.61
CA PRO A 63 -28.93 11.85 3.30
C PRO A 63 -28.37 10.69 2.48
N LYS A 64 -28.58 10.69 1.16
CA LYS A 64 -28.06 9.68 0.24
C LYS A 64 -26.53 9.69 0.17
N ASP A 65 -25.91 10.86 0.04
CA ASP A 65 -24.45 10.97 -0.01
C ASP A 65 -23.82 10.63 1.34
N MET A 66 -24.51 10.94 2.43
CA MET A 66 -24.07 10.55 3.78
C MET A 66 -24.04 9.02 3.94
N GLU A 67 -25.05 8.30 3.51
CA GLU A 67 -25.07 6.84 3.52
C GLU A 67 -23.97 6.26 2.63
N LEU A 68 -23.83 6.77 1.39
CA LEU A 68 -22.75 6.34 0.49
C LEU A 68 -21.36 6.58 1.08
N LEU A 69 -21.16 7.70 1.78
CA LEU A 69 -19.88 7.98 2.47
C LEU A 69 -19.58 6.97 3.58
N VAL A 70 -20.54 6.75 4.49
CA VAL A 70 -20.30 5.87 5.65
C VAL A 70 -20.17 4.40 5.27
N GLU A 71 -20.72 4.02 4.12
CA GLU A 71 -20.51 2.72 3.50
C GLU A 71 -19.20 2.64 2.71
N GLY A 72 -18.48 3.75 2.53
CA GLY A 72 -17.28 3.84 1.69
C GLY A 72 -17.57 3.63 0.19
N ARG A 73 -18.76 4.05 -0.28
CA ARG A 73 -19.27 3.81 -1.65
C ARG A 73 -19.46 5.10 -2.44
N HIS A 74 -19.11 6.25 -1.87
CA HIS A 74 -19.22 7.52 -2.56
C HIS A 74 -18.16 7.63 -3.65
N HIS A 75 -18.58 7.95 -4.89
CA HIS A 75 -17.69 8.01 -6.05
C HIS A 75 -16.64 9.14 -5.96
N GLU A 76 -17.01 10.26 -5.34
CA GLU A 76 -16.15 11.44 -5.17
C GLU A 76 -16.11 11.85 -3.69
N PRO A 77 -15.41 11.08 -2.83
CA PRO A 77 -15.39 11.36 -1.38
C PRO A 77 -14.71 12.69 -1.05
N HIS A 78 -13.78 13.18 -1.88
CA HIS A 78 -13.10 14.46 -1.68
C HIS A 78 -14.05 15.67 -1.82
N SER A 79 -15.20 15.52 -2.48
CA SER A 79 -16.20 16.58 -2.55
C SER A 79 -16.90 16.84 -1.22
N LEU A 80 -16.77 15.91 -0.27
CA LEU A 80 -17.49 15.95 1.00
C LEU A 80 -16.57 15.80 2.22
N LEU A 81 -15.54 14.93 2.15
CA LEU A 81 -14.52 14.76 3.18
C LEU A 81 -13.38 15.77 2.99
N GLY A 82 -12.60 15.96 4.05
CA GLY A 82 -11.56 17.00 4.05
C GLY A 82 -12.10 18.36 4.49
N ARG A 83 -11.40 19.41 4.09
CA ARG A 83 -11.76 20.79 4.43
C ARG A 83 -12.61 21.43 3.34
N HIS A 84 -13.80 21.89 3.73
CA HIS A 84 -14.72 22.66 2.89
C HIS A 84 -15.09 23.96 3.60
N GLY A 85 -14.46 25.07 3.19
CA GLY A 85 -14.61 26.36 3.87
C GLY A 85 -14.12 26.29 5.31
N GLY A 86 -15.00 26.58 6.26
CA GLY A 86 -14.74 26.48 7.70
C GLY A 86 -15.03 25.10 8.32
N THR A 87 -15.48 24.11 7.55
CA THR A 87 -15.81 22.77 8.05
C THR A 87 -14.78 21.75 7.60
N VAL A 88 -14.34 20.89 8.53
CA VAL A 88 -13.52 19.71 8.25
C VAL A 88 -14.35 18.47 8.54
N ARG A 89 -14.42 17.55 7.58
CA ARG A 89 -15.10 16.25 7.72
C ARG A 89 -14.15 15.10 7.62
N ALA A 90 -14.35 14.12 8.51
CA ALA A 90 -13.55 12.90 8.53
C ALA A 90 -14.43 11.68 8.72
N LEU A 91 -14.11 10.60 8.00
CA LEU A 91 -14.76 9.31 8.16
C LEU A 91 -13.84 8.38 8.94
N ARG A 92 -14.25 8.02 10.17
CA ARG A 92 -13.53 7.10 11.06
C ARG A 92 -14.51 6.17 11.74
N PRO A 93 -14.91 5.06 11.08
CA PRO A 93 -15.72 4.02 11.69
C PRO A 93 -15.04 3.48 12.95
N GLY A 94 -15.82 3.25 14.02
CA GLY A 94 -15.31 2.71 15.27
C GLY A 94 -14.57 3.70 16.19
N ALA A 95 -14.22 4.91 15.75
CA ALA A 95 -13.71 5.94 16.63
C ALA A 95 -14.78 6.35 17.66
N THR A 96 -14.40 6.43 18.93
CA THR A 96 -15.27 6.89 20.02
C THR A 96 -15.23 8.40 20.19
N GLU A 97 -14.10 9.00 19.89
CA GLU A 97 -13.89 10.45 19.88
C GLU A 97 -13.01 10.83 18.69
N MET A 98 -13.23 12.05 18.18
CA MET A 98 -12.37 12.66 17.16
C MET A 98 -12.03 14.08 17.56
N TYR A 99 -10.81 14.48 17.24
CA TYR A 99 -10.33 15.83 17.51
C TYR A 99 -9.69 16.45 16.26
N LEU A 100 -9.97 17.72 16.05
CA LEU A 100 -9.32 18.57 15.07
C LEU A 100 -8.13 19.25 15.74
N LEU A 101 -6.94 19.00 15.24
CA LEU A 101 -5.69 19.60 15.69
C LEU A 101 -5.33 20.73 14.74
N VAL A 102 -5.56 21.97 15.15
CA VAL A 102 -5.12 23.16 14.37
C VAL A 102 -3.60 23.25 14.50
N THR A 103 -2.91 23.32 13.37
CA THR A 103 -1.44 23.38 13.34
C THR A 103 -0.92 24.73 12.85
N GLY A 104 0.29 25.06 13.24
CA GLY A 104 1.09 26.11 12.61
C GLY A 104 1.50 25.75 11.18
N ALA A 105 2.29 26.63 10.56
CA ALA A 105 2.81 26.41 9.22
C ALA A 105 3.87 25.29 9.16
N GLU A 106 4.09 24.79 7.95
CA GLU A 106 5.20 23.87 7.63
C GLU A 106 6.57 24.56 7.91
N PRO A 107 7.64 23.80 8.20
CA PRO A 107 7.68 22.34 8.28
C PRO A 107 7.34 21.76 9.68
N GLU A 108 7.45 22.55 10.77
CA GLU A 108 7.35 22.03 12.15
C GLU A 108 5.90 21.63 12.53
N ARG A 109 4.91 22.32 11.97
CA ARG A 109 3.47 22.10 12.20
C ARG A 109 3.11 21.88 13.69
N PRO A 110 3.50 22.78 14.61
CA PRO A 110 3.16 22.62 16.02
C PRO A 110 1.64 22.63 16.20
N VAL A 111 1.12 21.81 17.11
CA VAL A 111 -0.30 21.83 17.47
C VAL A 111 -0.57 23.06 18.30
N LEU A 112 -1.37 23.99 17.77
CA LEU A 112 -1.76 25.25 18.39
C LEU A 112 -3.05 25.11 19.20
N ARG A 113 -3.98 24.27 18.74
CA ARG A 113 -5.27 24.01 19.38
C ARG A 113 -5.75 22.61 19.08
N ARG A 114 -6.36 21.96 20.08
CA ARG A 114 -7.07 20.69 19.98
C ARG A 114 -8.53 20.93 20.28
N SER A 115 -9.43 20.62 19.34
CA SER A 115 -10.87 20.85 19.47
C SER A 115 -11.64 19.56 19.20
N PRO A 116 -12.66 19.22 19.99
CA PRO A 116 -13.48 18.05 19.72
C PRO A 116 -14.27 18.21 18.42
N MET A 117 -14.44 17.12 17.69
CA MET A 117 -15.32 17.05 16.52
C MET A 117 -16.67 16.44 16.90
N LEU A 118 -17.72 16.88 16.23
CA LEU A 118 -19.08 16.37 16.40
C LEU A 118 -19.27 15.11 15.54
N ARG A 119 -19.73 14.02 16.13
CA ARG A 119 -20.18 12.86 15.38
C ARG A 119 -21.55 13.13 14.76
N VAL A 120 -21.60 13.26 13.44
CA VAL A 120 -22.81 13.62 12.71
C VAL A 120 -23.56 12.41 12.12
N HIS A 121 -22.89 11.23 12.10
CA HIS A 121 -23.51 9.99 11.69
C HIS A 121 -22.99 8.79 12.52
N PRO A 122 -23.87 7.81 12.90
CA PRO A 122 -23.44 6.61 13.67
C PRO A 122 -22.38 5.77 12.96
N GLY A 123 -22.32 5.79 11.62
CA GLY A 123 -21.32 5.13 10.80
C GLY A 123 -19.90 5.72 10.91
N GLY A 124 -19.71 6.76 11.75
CA GLY A 124 -18.40 7.34 12.03
C GLY A 124 -18.04 8.52 11.14
N LEU A 125 -19.03 9.29 10.69
CA LEU A 125 -18.79 10.60 10.05
C LEU A 125 -18.72 11.68 11.14
N TRP A 126 -17.65 12.49 11.08
CA TRP A 126 -17.32 13.52 12.06
C TRP A 126 -17.14 14.87 11.41
N GLU A 127 -17.55 15.95 12.09
CA GLU A 127 -17.36 17.32 11.66
C GLU A 127 -16.65 18.15 12.73
N GLY A 128 -15.69 18.97 12.30
CA GLY A 128 -15.00 19.97 13.11
C GLY A 128 -15.02 21.33 12.45
N GLN A 129 -14.84 22.39 13.24
CA GLN A 129 -14.78 23.77 12.74
C GLN A 129 -13.34 24.26 12.72
N LEU A 130 -12.90 24.79 11.58
CA LEU A 130 -11.57 25.31 11.33
C LEU A 130 -11.66 26.75 10.84
N ALA A 131 -11.00 27.67 11.54
CA ALA A 131 -10.98 29.06 11.12
C ALA A 131 -10.37 29.22 9.71
N PRO A 132 -10.89 30.13 8.86
CA PRO A 132 -10.36 30.37 7.53
C PRO A 132 -8.86 30.75 7.53
N THR A 133 -8.41 31.39 8.59
CA THR A 133 -7.02 31.83 8.80
C THR A 133 -6.07 30.74 9.29
N ALA A 134 -6.57 29.52 9.59
CA ALA A 134 -5.74 28.41 10.06
C ALA A 134 -4.73 27.99 8.99
N ALA A 135 -3.46 27.95 9.35
CA ALA A 135 -2.37 27.58 8.46
C ALA A 135 -2.44 26.09 8.03
N GLY A 136 -2.88 25.21 8.94
CA GLY A 136 -3.02 23.79 8.67
C GLY A 136 -3.81 23.07 9.75
N TYR A 137 -4.05 21.78 9.54
CA TYR A 137 -4.66 20.91 10.54
C TYR A 137 -4.20 19.47 10.39
N ARG A 138 -4.37 18.70 11.48
CA ARG A 138 -4.29 17.24 11.54
C ARG A 138 -5.52 16.72 12.28
N LEU A 139 -5.74 15.42 12.21
CA LEU A 139 -6.85 14.75 12.87
C LEU A 139 -6.32 13.78 13.94
N GLU A 140 -7.08 13.61 15.02
CA GLU A 140 -6.79 12.60 16.02
C GLU A 140 -8.05 11.77 16.27
N ALA A 141 -7.94 10.46 16.09
CA ALA A 141 -9.00 9.50 16.36
C ALA A 141 -8.69 8.71 17.64
N VAL A 142 -9.65 8.60 18.55
CA VAL A 142 -9.56 7.82 19.78
C VAL A 142 -10.47 6.60 19.68
N TYR A 143 -9.95 5.45 20.09
CA TYR A 143 -10.67 4.18 20.08
C TYR A 143 -10.73 3.58 21.48
N GLY A 144 -11.75 2.74 21.74
CA GLY A 144 -11.86 2.02 23.02
C GLY A 144 -12.48 2.81 24.18
N GLY A 145 -13.10 3.98 23.91
CA GLY A 145 -13.76 4.81 24.91
C GLY A 145 -12.89 5.94 25.46
N ALA A 146 -13.45 6.70 26.42
CA ALA A 146 -12.76 7.85 27.01
C ALA A 146 -11.41 7.46 27.63
N GLY A 147 -10.33 8.14 27.17
CA GLY A 147 -8.96 7.84 27.60
C GLY A 147 -8.29 6.68 26.87
N GLY A 148 -8.92 6.13 25.83
CA GLY A 148 -8.31 5.14 24.94
C GLY A 148 -7.14 5.72 24.13
N PRO A 149 -6.41 4.87 23.38
CA PRO A 149 -5.29 5.32 22.57
C PRO A 149 -5.75 6.26 21.46
N GLY A 150 -5.10 7.44 21.36
CA GLY A 150 -5.28 8.42 20.30
C GLY A 150 -4.26 8.24 19.18
N PHE A 151 -4.73 8.28 17.93
CA PHE A 151 -3.89 8.20 16.73
C PHE A 151 -3.99 9.51 15.96
N VAL A 152 -2.86 10.20 15.82
CA VAL A 152 -2.76 11.44 15.05
C VAL A 152 -2.34 11.13 13.62
N PHE A 153 -3.08 11.68 12.65
CA PHE A 153 -2.81 11.48 11.24
C PHE A 153 -3.12 12.72 10.41
N ASP A 154 -2.52 12.82 9.24
CA ASP A 154 -2.86 13.81 8.24
C ASP A 154 -4.09 13.37 7.44
N ASP A 155 -4.93 14.32 7.05
CA ASP A 155 -6.17 14.04 6.35
C ASP A 155 -5.90 13.71 4.87
N PRO A 156 -6.18 12.49 4.39
CA PRO A 156 -5.97 12.13 2.98
C PRO A 156 -6.87 12.92 2.02
N TYR A 157 -8.02 13.41 2.48
CA TYR A 157 -9.00 14.07 1.62
C TYR A 157 -8.77 15.57 1.43
N ARG A 158 -7.68 16.11 2.00
CA ARG A 158 -7.27 17.50 1.77
C ARG A 158 -6.42 17.69 0.51
N HIS A 159 -5.94 16.61 -0.08
CA HIS A 159 -4.94 16.64 -1.15
C HIS A 159 -5.55 16.65 -2.55
N TRP A 160 -4.92 17.41 -3.45
CA TRP A 160 -5.22 17.37 -4.88
C TRP A 160 -4.89 15.99 -5.47
N PRO A 161 -5.45 15.68 -6.67
CA PRO A 161 -5.08 14.45 -7.37
C PRO A 161 -3.58 14.37 -7.62
N THR A 162 -3.03 13.16 -7.49
CA THR A 162 -1.64 12.87 -7.86
C THR A 162 -1.49 12.55 -9.34
N LEU A 163 -2.58 12.19 -10.04
CA LEU A 163 -2.64 12.04 -11.48
C LEU A 163 -2.97 13.38 -12.15
N GLY A 164 -2.15 13.78 -13.13
CA GLY A 164 -2.36 15.00 -13.91
C GLY A 164 -3.37 14.81 -15.05
N GLU A 165 -3.89 15.92 -15.57
CA GLU A 165 -4.80 15.91 -16.73
C GLU A 165 -4.14 15.28 -17.97
N LEU A 166 -2.84 15.47 -18.18
CA LEU A 166 -2.11 14.87 -19.28
C LEU A 166 -2.07 13.34 -19.17
N ASP A 167 -1.84 12.81 -17.96
CA ASP A 167 -1.83 11.35 -17.74
C ASP A 167 -3.18 10.75 -18.05
N LEU A 168 -4.27 11.36 -17.57
CA LEU A 168 -5.63 10.93 -17.84
C LEU A 168 -6.01 11.04 -19.33
N TYR A 169 -5.58 12.10 -19.98
CA TYR A 169 -5.78 12.26 -21.44
C TYR A 169 -5.09 11.15 -22.21
N LEU A 170 -3.79 10.93 -21.97
CA LEU A 170 -3.02 9.88 -22.64
C LEU A 170 -3.55 8.48 -22.32
N PHE A 171 -4.03 8.28 -21.11
CA PHE A 171 -4.66 7.03 -20.68
C PHE A 171 -5.94 6.75 -21.48
N ASN A 172 -6.84 7.72 -21.55
CA ASN A 172 -8.11 7.61 -22.29
C ASN A 172 -7.91 7.39 -23.79
N GLU A 173 -6.85 7.97 -24.37
CA GLU A 173 -6.46 7.76 -25.76
C GLU A 173 -5.77 6.41 -26.02
N GLY A 174 -5.48 5.62 -24.97
CA GLY A 174 -4.70 4.38 -25.06
C GLY A 174 -3.24 4.62 -25.51
N ARG A 175 -2.71 5.79 -25.23
CA ARG A 175 -1.36 6.24 -25.68
C ARG A 175 -0.38 6.43 -24.54
N HIS A 176 -0.77 6.25 -23.31
CA HIS A 176 0.11 6.36 -22.15
C HIS A 176 1.08 5.17 -22.08
N ARG A 177 2.34 5.38 -22.41
CA ARG A 177 3.36 4.31 -22.53
C ARG A 177 4.10 4.02 -21.20
N ARG A 178 3.77 4.72 -20.14
CA ARG A 178 4.43 4.63 -18.82
C ARG A 178 3.41 4.48 -17.69
N LEU A 179 2.40 3.62 -17.90
CA LEU A 179 1.31 3.43 -16.94
C LEU A 179 1.82 3.00 -15.57
N TRP A 180 2.92 2.27 -15.51
CA TRP A 180 3.55 1.85 -14.25
C TRP A 180 4.09 2.99 -13.40
N GLU A 181 4.13 4.22 -13.87
CA GLU A 181 4.55 5.40 -13.10
C GLU A 181 3.39 6.11 -12.43
N ILE A 182 2.15 5.84 -12.89
CA ILE A 182 0.96 6.53 -12.42
C ILE A 182 -0.07 5.59 -11.77
N LEU A 183 -0.15 4.33 -12.22
CA LEU A 183 -1.01 3.31 -11.60
C LEU A 183 -0.17 2.46 -10.64
N GLY A 184 -0.83 1.94 -9.58
CA GLY A 184 -0.17 1.20 -8.51
C GLY A 184 -0.03 2.02 -7.23
N ALA A 185 0.95 1.65 -6.41
CA ALA A 185 1.26 2.33 -5.15
C ALA A 185 2.65 2.99 -5.22
N HIS A 186 2.68 4.30 -5.16
CA HIS A 186 3.90 5.11 -5.32
C HIS A 186 4.19 5.95 -4.08
N PRO A 187 5.18 5.55 -3.25
CA PRO A 187 5.69 6.42 -2.18
C PRO A 187 6.24 7.72 -2.77
N ARG A 188 5.76 8.84 -2.26
CA ARG A 188 6.17 10.17 -2.73
C ARG A 188 5.88 11.25 -1.70
N GLU A 189 6.53 12.38 -1.87
CA GLU A 189 6.08 13.62 -1.27
C GLU A 189 5.01 14.27 -2.16
N HIS A 190 3.90 14.69 -1.56
CA HIS A 190 2.82 15.39 -2.23
C HIS A 190 2.33 16.53 -1.34
N GLU A 191 2.34 17.76 -1.88
CA GLU A 191 1.98 18.98 -1.14
C GLU A 191 2.72 19.12 0.20
N GLY A 192 4.02 18.80 0.21
CA GLY A 192 4.88 18.91 1.41
C GLY A 192 4.72 17.75 2.41
N ILE A 193 3.90 16.74 2.12
CA ILE A 193 3.65 15.61 3.01
C ILE A 193 4.12 14.29 2.36
N VAL A 194 4.87 13.51 3.12
CA VAL A 194 5.31 12.17 2.68
C VAL A 194 4.18 11.17 2.88
N GLY A 195 3.93 10.37 1.85
CA GLY A 195 2.90 9.34 1.86
C GLY A 195 2.97 8.45 0.63
N THR A 196 1.89 7.73 0.33
CA THR A 196 1.77 6.89 -0.86
C THR A 196 0.55 7.28 -1.69
N ALA A 197 0.77 7.49 -2.98
CA ALA A 197 -0.30 7.62 -3.97
C ALA A 197 -0.73 6.23 -4.41
N PHE A 198 -2.01 5.93 -4.33
CA PHE A 198 -2.63 4.70 -4.81
C PHE A 198 -3.53 5.02 -6.00
N ALA A 199 -3.34 4.30 -7.09
CA ALA A 199 -4.18 4.46 -8.27
C ALA A 199 -4.43 3.11 -8.96
N VAL A 200 -5.68 2.85 -9.35
CA VAL A 200 -6.07 1.59 -10.00
C VAL A 200 -7.15 1.82 -11.05
N TRP A 201 -7.06 1.07 -12.15
CA TRP A 201 -8.07 1.07 -13.20
C TRP A 201 -9.13 -0.01 -12.93
N ALA A 202 -10.36 0.43 -12.65
CA ALA A 202 -11.51 -0.41 -12.40
C ALA A 202 -12.78 0.27 -12.97
N PRO A 203 -12.93 0.32 -14.32
CA PRO A 203 -13.94 1.15 -14.99
C PRO A 203 -15.39 0.72 -14.75
N ASN A 204 -15.60 -0.55 -14.37
CA ASN A 204 -16.94 -1.07 -14.09
C ASN A 204 -17.27 -1.15 -12.59
N ALA A 205 -16.35 -0.66 -11.74
CA ALA A 205 -16.59 -0.57 -10.31
C ALA A 205 -17.57 0.57 -9.97
N LYS A 206 -18.41 0.34 -8.97
CA LYS A 206 -19.26 1.39 -8.38
C LYS A 206 -18.51 2.23 -7.35
N ALA A 207 -17.56 1.59 -6.64
CA ALA A 207 -16.65 2.24 -5.72
C ALA A 207 -15.38 1.39 -5.56
N VAL A 208 -14.28 2.06 -5.25
CA VAL A 208 -13.01 1.42 -4.90
C VAL A 208 -12.51 2.01 -3.58
N ARG A 209 -11.97 1.16 -2.74
CA ARG A 209 -11.35 1.52 -1.46
C ARG A 209 -9.98 0.88 -1.38
N VAL A 210 -9.03 1.55 -0.73
CA VAL A 210 -7.74 0.93 -0.42
C VAL A 210 -7.71 0.46 1.02
N VAL A 211 -7.30 -0.79 1.22
CA VAL A 211 -7.17 -1.43 2.53
C VAL A 211 -5.73 -1.87 2.75
N GLY A 212 -5.30 -1.84 3.99
CA GLY A 212 -3.94 -2.24 4.34
C GLY A 212 -3.68 -2.21 5.83
N ASP A 213 -2.41 -2.40 6.21
CA ASP A 213 -1.99 -2.48 7.60
C ASP A 213 -2.34 -1.21 8.42
N TRP A 214 -2.35 -0.04 7.76
CA TRP A 214 -2.58 1.26 8.41
C TRP A 214 -4.05 1.55 8.75
N ASN A 215 -5.01 0.85 8.16
CA ASN A 215 -6.44 1.04 8.41
C ASN A 215 -7.14 -0.23 8.89
N PHE A 216 -6.37 -1.20 9.42
CA PHE A 216 -6.88 -2.48 9.93
C PHE A 216 -7.72 -3.24 8.91
N TRP A 217 -7.43 -3.04 7.61
CA TRP A 217 -8.13 -3.66 6.48
C TRP A 217 -9.63 -3.27 6.40
N ASP A 218 -10.03 -2.12 6.97
CA ASP A 218 -11.37 -1.54 6.83
C ASP A 218 -11.39 -0.50 5.70
N GLY A 219 -11.95 -0.88 4.55
CA GLY A 219 -11.99 -0.02 3.36
C GLY A 219 -12.86 1.22 3.51
N ARG A 220 -13.80 1.23 4.46
CA ARG A 220 -14.65 2.41 4.71
C ARG A 220 -13.84 3.63 5.13
N VAL A 221 -12.65 3.42 5.69
CA VAL A 221 -11.75 4.50 6.13
C VAL A 221 -11.14 5.27 4.96
N HIS A 222 -10.89 4.58 3.84
CA HIS A 222 -10.16 5.13 2.69
C HIS A 222 -10.86 4.85 1.34
N PRO A 223 -12.11 5.35 1.14
CA PRO A 223 -12.71 5.36 -0.20
C PRO A 223 -11.90 6.25 -1.15
N MET A 224 -11.70 5.76 -2.37
CA MET A 224 -10.96 6.45 -3.42
C MET A 224 -11.89 7.30 -4.27
N ARG A 225 -11.39 8.38 -4.89
CA ARG A 225 -12.13 9.17 -5.87
C ARG A 225 -12.01 8.60 -7.26
N GLY A 226 -13.09 8.62 -8.02
CA GLY A 226 -13.09 8.34 -9.44
C GLY A 226 -12.52 9.52 -10.23
N MET A 227 -11.61 9.24 -11.18
CA MET A 227 -10.95 10.27 -11.99
C MET A 227 -11.74 10.54 -13.28
N GLY A 228 -12.88 11.20 -13.13
CA GLY A 228 -13.79 11.51 -14.23
C GLY A 228 -14.33 10.25 -14.91
N SER A 229 -14.28 10.20 -16.25
CA SER A 229 -14.77 9.07 -17.06
C SER A 229 -13.68 8.05 -17.41
N SER A 230 -12.47 8.18 -16.85
CA SER A 230 -11.34 7.30 -17.18
C SER A 230 -11.49 5.88 -16.63
N GLY A 231 -12.31 5.70 -15.59
CA GLY A 231 -12.38 4.46 -14.83
C GLY A 231 -11.18 4.23 -13.91
N VAL A 232 -10.29 5.21 -13.78
CA VAL A 232 -9.21 5.21 -12.79
C VAL A 232 -9.73 5.74 -11.47
N TRP A 233 -9.32 5.09 -10.39
CA TRP A 233 -9.58 5.49 -9.00
C TRP A 233 -8.26 5.86 -8.33
N GLU A 234 -8.28 6.92 -7.51
CA GLU A 234 -7.05 7.47 -6.91
C GLU A 234 -7.29 7.93 -5.46
N LEU A 235 -6.25 7.76 -4.62
CA LEU A 235 -6.16 8.36 -3.29
C LEU A 235 -4.70 8.49 -2.86
N PHE A 236 -4.30 9.69 -2.39
CA PHE A 236 -3.05 9.87 -1.67
C PHE A 236 -3.26 9.67 -0.16
N ILE A 237 -2.45 8.81 0.47
CA ILE A 237 -2.55 8.55 1.91
C ILE A 237 -1.25 8.98 2.59
N PRO A 238 -1.29 10.06 3.37
CA PRO A 238 -0.18 10.52 4.19
C PRO A 238 0.31 9.46 5.16
N GLY A 239 1.63 9.41 5.38
CA GLY A 239 2.25 8.54 6.38
C GLY A 239 2.33 7.06 6.03
N VAL A 240 1.72 6.62 4.93
CA VAL A 240 1.91 5.25 4.42
C VAL A 240 3.21 5.20 3.63
N GLY A 241 4.09 4.27 3.97
CA GLY A 241 5.41 4.13 3.36
C GLY A 241 5.69 2.74 2.80
N ALA A 242 6.89 2.57 2.27
CA ALA A 242 7.37 1.30 1.74
C ALA A 242 7.28 0.18 2.78
N GLY A 243 6.95 -1.03 2.32
CA GLY A 243 6.76 -2.22 3.14
C GLY A 243 5.33 -2.43 3.63
N ALA A 244 4.45 -1.42 3.56
CA ALA A 244 3.06 -1.57 3.94
C ALA A 244 2.33 -2.53 2.98
N ARG A 245 1.55 -3.46 3.53
CA ARG A 245 0.72 -4.39 2.76
C ARG A 245 -0.62 -3.76 2.45
N TYR A 246 -1.11 -4.00 1.25
CA TYR A 246 -2.39 -3.43 0.81
C TYR A 246 -3.10 -4.29 -0.23
N LYS A 247 -4.39 -4.00 -0.39
CA LYS A 247 -5.26 -4.46 -1.49
C LYS A 247 -6.26 -3.38 -1.85
N TYR A 248 -6.93 -3.57 -2.98
CA TYR A 248 -8.12 -2.80 -3.33
C TYR A 248 -9.38 -3.58 -2.99
N GLU A 249 -10.29 -2.95 -2.28
CA GLU A 249 -11.64 -3.43 -2.03
C GLU A 249 -12.57 -2.81 -3.07
N ILE A 250 -13.13 -3.62 -3.96
CA ILE A 250 -13.91 -3.16 -5.11
C ILE A 250 -15.38 -3.51 -4.92
N VAL A 251 -16.26 -2.50 -5.01
CA VAL A 251 -17.69 -2.69 -5.11
C VAL A 251 -18.03 -2.87 -6.59
N THR A 252 -18.39 -4.06 -6.98
CA THR A 252 -18.69 -4.42 -8.37
C THR A 252 -20.04 -3.87 -8.83
N ALA A 253 -20.32 -3.91 -10.14
CA ALA A 253 -21.58 -3.44 -10.70
C ALA A 253 -22.83 -4.15 -10.12
N ASP A 254 -22.69 -5.42 -9.72
CA ASP A 254 -23.70 -6.25 -9.06
C ASP A 254 -23.66 -6.16 -7.51
N GLU A 255 -23.08 -5.11 -6.95
CA GLU A 255 -23.02 -4.77 -5.51
C GLU A 255 -22.19 -5.73 -4.66
N ARG A 256 -21.46 -6.66 -5.24
CA ARG A 256 -20.57 -7.52 -4.47
C ARG A 256 -19.31 -6.75 -4.07
N LEU A 257 -18.81 -7.05 -2.89
CA LEU A 257 -17.52 -6.56 -2.38
C LEU A 257 -16.46 -7.62 -2.64
N THR A 258 -15.43 -7.26 -3.40
CA THR A 258 -14.30 -8.14 -3.72
C THR A 258 -12.98 -7.52 -3.27
N LEU A 259 -12.06 -8.35 -2.80
CA LEU A 259 -10.75 -7.91 -2.32
C LEU A 259 -9.68 -8.32 -3.35
N LYS A 260 -9.02 -7.35 -3.98
CA LYS A 260 -8.11 -7.56 -5.12
C LYS A 260 -6.69 -7.10 -4.81
N ALA A 261 -5.70 -7.91 -5.22
CA ALA A 261 -4.31 -7.45 -5.29
C ALA A 261 -4.16 -6.39 -6.40
N ASP A 262 -3.16 -5.55 -6.28
CA ASP A 262 -2.90 -4.49 -7.25
C ASP A 262 -2.30 -5.07 -8.56
N PRO A 263 -2.94 -4.87 -9.70
CA PRO A 263 -2.41 -5.30 -11.00
C PRO A 263 -1.05 -4.66 -11.37
N MET A 264 -0.77 -3.49 -10.80
CA MET A 264 0.43 -2.70 -11.08
C MET A 264 1.46 -2.75 -9.95
N ALA A 265 1.29 -3.66 -8.98
CA ALA A 265 2.22 -3.81 -7.87
C ALA A 265 3.64 -4.13 -8.35
N PHE A 266 4.64 -3.49 -7.74
CA PHE A 266 6.06 -3.81 -7.94
C PHE A 266 6.62 -4.82 -6.95
N ALA A 267 5.89 -5.08 -5.86
CA ALA A 267 6.24 -6.07 -4.85
C ALA A 267 4.98 -6.68 -4.23
N THR A 268 5.11 -7.92 -3.76
CA THR A 268 4.00 -8.71 -3.20
C THR A 268 4.47 -9.48 -1.98
N GLU A 269 3.53 -9.97 -1.17
CA GLU A 269 3.85 -10.98 -0.17
C GLU A 269 4.35 -12.27 -0.84
N ILE A 270 5.16 -13.03 -0.10
CA ILE A 270 5.53 -14.40 -0.52
C ILE A 270 4.28 -15.28 -0.39
N PRO A 271 3.91 -16.05 -1.41
CA PRO A 271 2.81 -17.00 -1.31
C PRO A 271 2.98 -17.97 -0.12
N PRO A 272 1.91 -18.28 0.65
CA PRO A 272 0.50 -18.10 0.31
C PRO A 272 -0.07 -16.70 0.65
N GLY A 273 0.74 -15.73 1.08
CA GLY A 273 0.33 -14.34 1.19
C GLY A 273 -0.17 -13.81 -0.16
N THR A 274 -1.15 -12.89 -0.14
CA THR A 274 -1.83 -12.45 -1.36
C THR A 274 -1.94 -10.93 -1.46
N ALA A 275 -1.35 -10.20 -0.53
CA ALA A 275 -1.36 -8.75 -0.58
C ALA A 275 -0.23 -8.20 -1.47
N SER A 276 -0.49 -7.07 -2.07
CA SER A 276 0.53 -6.23 -2.66
C SER A 276 1.30 -5.49 -1.57
N ILE A 277 2.55 -5.15 -1.84
CA ILE A 277 3.41 -4.39 -0.92
C ILE A 277 3.77 -3.07 -1.57
N VAL A 278 3.67 -1.98 -0.82
CA VAL A 278 4.18 -0.68 -1.25
C VAL A 278 5.69 -0.80 -1.44
N ALA A 279 6.14 -0.83 -2.68
CA ALA A 279 7.56 -1.00 -2.99
C ALA A 279 8.34 0.27 -2.62
N ALA A 280 9.55 0.12 -2.10
CA ALA A 280 10.47 1.23 -1.97
C ALA A 280 10.82 1.80 -3.36
N PRO A 281 11.08 3.11 -3.48
CA PRO A 281 11.64 3.66 -4.71
C PRO A 281 12.89 2.88 -5.12
N PRO A 282 13.14 2.67 -6.44
CA PRO A 282 14.32 1.95 -6.90
C PRO A 282 15.61 2.60 -6.38
N ALA A 283 16.42 1.82 -5.65
CA ALA A 283 17.70 2.29 -5.13
C ALA A 283 18.89 1.59 -5.78
N TYR A 284 18.65 0.63 -6.68
CA TYR A 284 19.71 -0.10 -7.36
C TYR A 284 20.48 0.79 -8.32
N ASN A 285 21.81 0.80 -8.19
CA ASN A 285 22.71 1.54 -9.07
C ASN A 285 23.29 0.60 -10.13
N TRP A 286 22.79 0.70 -11.37
CA TRP A 286 23.19 -0.11 -12.51
C TRP A 286 24.66 0.10 -12.88
N GLN A 287 25.36 -1.00 -13.19
CA GLN A 287 26.76 -1.02 -13.58
C GLN A 287 26.97 -1.53 -15.03
N ASP A 288 25.91 -1.68 -15.80
CA ASP A 288 25.87 -2.30 -17.12
C ASP A 288 26.03 -1.31 -18.30
N ALA A 289 26.47 -0.08 -18.05
CA ALA A 289 26.60 0.97 -19.07
C ALA A 289 27.44 0.53 -20.31
N LEU A 290 28.50 -0.26 -20.09
CA LEU A 290 29.33 -0.79 -21.18
C LEU A 290 28.55 -1.75 -22.06
N TRP A 291 27.78 -2.64 -21.45
CA TRP A 291 26.92 -3.61 -22.18
C TRP A 291 25.86 -2.89 -22.99
N LEU A 292 25.19 -1.88 -22.42
CA LEU A 292 24.21 -1.06 -23.12
C LEU A 292 24.81 -0.33 -24.33
N ALA A 293 26.01 0.25 -24.18
CA ALA A 293 26.71 0.92 -25.26
C ALA A 293 27.09 -0.08 -26.40
N GLN A 294 27.58 -1.25 -26.07
CA GLN A 294 27.92 -2.30 -27.04
C GLN A 294 26.67 -2.83 -27.76
N ARG A 295 25.57 -3.00 -27.05
CA ARG A 295 24.28 -3.40 -27.62
C ARG A 295 23.76 -2.36 -28.61
N ALA A 296 23.85 -1.07 -28.27
CA ALA A 296 23.40 0.03 -29.14
C ALA A 296 24.21 0.19 -30.44
N GLN A 297 25.48 -0.23 -30.42
CA GLN A 297 26.38 -0.15 -31.60
C GLN A 297 26.27 -1.38 -32.52
N GLY A 298 25.67 -2.45 -32.06
CA GLY A 298 25.60 -3.72 -32.79
C GLY A 298 24.24 -3.95 -33.46
N ASP A 299 24.26 -4.68 -34.58
CA ASP A 299 23.06 -5.27 -35.14
C ASP A 299 22.84 -6.63 -34.43
N ALA A 300 21.87 -6.66 -33.52
CA ALA A 300 21.55 -7.86 -32.75
C ALA A 300 21.06 -9.01 -33.64
N LEU A 301 20.42 -8.71 -34.79
CA LEU A 301 19.91 -9.69 -35.73
C LEU A 301 21.01 -10.33 -36.62
N ALA A 302 22.16 -9.66 -36.73
CA ALA A 302 23.31 -10.14 -37.52
C ALA A 302 24.31 -10.96 -36.69
N LYS A 303 24.13 -11.07 -35.39
CA LYS A 303 25.03 -11.82 -34.49
C LYS A 303 24.49 -13.22 -34.16
N PRO A 304 25.36 -14.24 -34.01
CA PRO A 304 24.96 -15.53 -33.48
C PRO A 304 24.32 -15.36 -32.10
N MET A 305 23.23 -16.06 -31.85
CA MET A 305 22.54 -16.08 -30.58
C MET A 305 22.43 -17.54 -30.09
N SER A 306 22.80 -17.75 -28.83
CA SER A 306 22.62 -19.00 -28.10
C SER A 306 21.99 -18.67 -26.76
N ILE A 307 20.82 -19.23 -26.48
CA ILE A 307 19.96 -18.89 -25.33
C ILE A 307 19.99 -20.06 -24.35
N TYR A 308 20.20 -19.74 -23.08
CA TYR A 308 20.03 -20.67 -21.97
C TYR A 308 18.73 -20.35 -21.24
N GLU A 309 17.72 -21.19 -21.42
CA GLU A 309 16.45 -21.09 -20.70
C GLU A 309 16.62 -21.61 -19.27
N VAL A 310 16.11 -20.85 -18.29
CA VAL A 310 16.28 -21.20 -16.89
C VAL A 310 15.05 -20.89 -16.05
N HIS A 311 14.59 -21.91 -15.31
CA HIS A 311 13.63 -21.75 -14.23
C HIS A 311 14.39 -21.51 -12.91
N LEU A 312 14.30 -20.31 -12.36
CA LEU A 312 15.11 -19.88 -11.20
C LEU A 312 14.87 -20.75 -9.96
N GLY A 313 13.64 -21.20 -9.75
CA GLY A 313 13.26 -22.02 -8.60
C GLY A 313 13.78 -23.45 -8.60
N SER A 314 14.29 -23.96 -9.73
CA SER A 314 14.79 -25.33 -9.86
C SER A 314 16.22 -25.43 -10.39
N TRP A 315 16.85 -24.33 -10.78
CA TRP A 315 18.20 -24.35 -11.37
C TRP A 315 19.25 -24.89 -10.41
N ARG A 316 19.31 -24.32 -9.20
CA ARG A 316 20.14 -24.80 -8.09
C ARG A 316 19.46 -24.55 -6.76
N TRP A 317 19.80 -25.40 -5.81
CA TRP A 317 19.32 -25.31 -4.44
C TRP A 317 20.49 -25.10 -3.47
N ARG A 318 20.24 -24.41 -2.37
CA ARG A 318 21.18 -24.33 -1.25
C ARG A 318 21.31 -25.70 -0.60
N ASP A 319 22.53 -26.16 -0.37
CA ASP A 319 22.78 -27.34 0.44
C ASP A 319 22.46 -27.02 1.91
N GLY A 320 21.63 -27.85 2.56
CA GLY A 320 21.07 -27.60 3.90
C GLY A 320 22.07 -27.57 5.07
N ALA A 321 23.36 -27.33 4.84
CA ALA A 321 24.45 -27.43 5.81
C ALA A 321 25.05 -26.07 6.23
N GLY A 322 24.30 -24.97 6.19
CA GLY A 322 24.79 -23.66 6.66
C GLY A 322 23.67 -22.70 7.04
N ALA A 323 23.54 -22.40 8.32
CA ALA A 323 22.77 -21.23 8.74
C ALA A 323 23.52 -20.00 8.24
N SER A 324 22.94 -19.25 7.28
CA SER A 324 23.47 -17.93 6.94
C SER A 324 23.24 -16.97 8.11
N SER A 325 24.11 -15.97 8.25
CA SER A 325 24.06 -14.97 9.34
C SER A 325 22.77 -14.13 9.40
N ASP A 326 21.91 -14.24 8.38
CA ASP A 326 20.65 -13.53 8.19
C ASP A 326 19.40 -14.38 8.50
N GLY A 327 19.57 -15.58 9.07
CA GLY A 327 18.44 -16.41 9.54
C GLY A 327 17.66 -17.14 8.44
N VAL A 328 18.10 -17.08 7.17
CA VAL A 328 17.48 -17.75 6.02
C VAL A 328 18.20 -19.07 5.70
N GLY A 329 18.73 -19.75 6.68
CA GLY A 329 19.43 -21.04 6.57
C GLY A 329 18.46 -22.21 6.47
N GLY A 330 18.17 -22.68 5.24
CA GLY A 330 17.41 -23.88 4.94
C GLY A 330 17.67 -24.35 3.52
N SER A 331 17.44 -25.63 3.25
CA SER A 331 17.42 -26.15 1.89
C SER A 331 16.31 -25.43 1.10
N GLY A 332 16.62 -24.84 -0.05
CA GLY A 332 15.68 -24.10 -0.86
C GLY A 332 16.30 -23.53 -2.13
N PRO A 333 15.52 -22.95 -3.03
CA PRO A 333 16.04 -22.29 -4.23
C PRO A 333 16.94 -21.10 -3.85
N LEU A 334 17.85 -20.74 -4.74
CA LEU A 334 18.74 -19.60 -4.57
C LEU A 334 17.93 -18.29 -4.66
N SER A 335 18.34 -17.29 -3.88
CA SER A 335 17.85 -15.91 -4.01
C SER A 335 18.38 -15.24 -5.29
N TYR A 336 17.77 -14.13 -5.71
CA TYR A 336 18.26 -13.33 -6.85
C TYR A 336 19.73 -12.91 -6.66
N ARG A 337 20.16 -12.59 -5.42
CA ARG A 337 21.55 -12.24 -5.12
C ARG A 337 22.50 -13.43 -5.29
N GLU A 338 22.15 -14.59 -4.77
CA GLU A 338 22.95 -15.81 -4.93
C GLU A 338 23.00 -16.26 -6.40
N LEU A 339 21.89 -16.08 -7.15
CA LEU A 339 21.86 -16.31 -8.59
C LEU A 339 22.79 -15.34 -9.33
N ALA A 340 22.83 -14.07 -8.93
CA ALA A 340 23.73 -13.05 -9.50
C ALA A 340 25.23 -13.41 -9.32
N GLU A 341 25.58 -14.16 -8.29
CA GLU A 341 26.95 -14.64 -8.05
C GLU A 341 27.30 -15.88 -8.87
N GLN A 342 26.34 -16.73 -9.19
CA GLN A 342 26.63 -18.06 -9.76
C GLN A 342 26.24 -18.21 -11.23
N LEU A 343 25.07 -17.69 -11.62
CA LEU A 343 24.50 -17.91 -12.95
C LEU A 343 25.32 -17.27 -14.08
N PRO A 344 25.84 -16.03 -13.96
CA PRO A 344 26.59 -15.38 -15.05
C PRO A 344 27.84 -16.18 -15.46
N ASP A 345 28.62 -16.65 -14.49
CA ASP A 345 29.84 -17.42 -14.77
C ASP A 345 29.53 -18.80 -15.36
N TYR A 346 28.48 -19.46 -14.88
CA TYR A 346 28.03 -20.72 -15.43
C TYR A 346 27.64 -20.59 -16.90
N VAL A 347 26.76 -19.65 -17.22
CA VAL A 347 26.25 -19.40 -18.58
C VAL A 347 27.39 -19.02 -19.54
N ALA A 348 28.29 -18.13 -19.10
CA ALA A 348 29.46 -17.75 -19.89
C ALA A 348 30.41 -18.93 -20.16
N SER A 349 30.66 -19.80 -19.16
CA SER A 349 31.51 -20.97 -19.32
C SER A 349 30.98 -21.99 -20.32
N MET A 350 29.63 -22.03 -20.48
CA MET A 350 28.95 -22.91 -21.43
C MET A 350 28.87 -22.29 -22.84
N GLY A 351 29.28 -21.03 -23.03
CA GLY A 351 29.30 -20.34 -24.32
C GLY A 351 27.96 -19.77 -24.77
N PHE A 352 26.97 -19.64 -23.87
CA PHE A 352 25.71 -18.98 -24.18
C PHE A 352 25.87 -17.46 -24.21
N THR A 353 25.11 -16.81 -25.08
CA THR A 353 25.08 -15.34 -25.26
C THR A 353 23.95 -14.67 -24.50
N HIS A 354 22.90 -15.40 -24.22
CA HIS A 354 21.69 -14.90 -23.57
C HIS A 354 21.19 -15.91 -22.53
N VAL A 355 20.49 -15.37 -21.53
CA VAL A 355 19.64 -16.12 -20.61
C VAL A 355 18.20 -15.75 -20.89
N GLU A 356 17.32 -16.75 -20.96
CA GLU A 356 15.89 -16.54 -20.92
C GLU A 356 15.35 -17.03 -19.58
N PHE A 357 14.79 -16.12 -18.79
CA PHE A 357 14.09 -16.50 -17.58
C PHE A 357 12.69 -16.98 -17.93
N LEU A 358 12.35 -18.23 -17.56
CA LEU A 358 10.97 -18.64 -17.46
C LEU A 358 10.23 -17.63 -16.58
N PRO A 359 8.88 -17.49 -16.68
CA PRO A 359 8.19 -16.33 -16.14
C PRO A 359 8.59 -15.99 -14.70
N VAL A 360 9.14 -14.81 -14.52
CA VAL A 360 9.60 -14.28 -13.21
C VAL A 360 8.57 -13.36 -12.57
N ALA A 361 7.45 -13.09 -13.23
CA ALA A 361 6.35 -12.33 -12.65
C ALA A 361 5.72 -13.10 -11.49
N GLU A 362 5.17 -12.36 -10.50
CA GLU A 362 4.56 -13.01 -9.33
C GLU A 362 3.34 -13.85 -9.69
N HIS A 363 3.23 -15.02 -9.07
CA HIS A 363 2.21 -16.03 -9.34
C HIS A 363 1.85 -16.81 -8.06
N PRO A 364 0.58 -17.24 -7.87
CA PRO A 364 0.16 -17.91 -6.63
C PRO A 364 0.68 -19.34 -6.50
N PHE A 365 0.74 -20.07 -7.61
CA PHE A 365 1.03 -21.50 -7.62
C PHE A 365 2.42 -21.80 -8.23
N GLY A 366 3.36 -22.23 -7.40
CA GLY A 366 4.73 -22.56 -7.84
C GLY A 366 4.80 -23.66 -8.90
N GLY A 367 3.85 -24.59 -8.94
CA GLY A 367 3.76 -25.65 -9.95
C GLY A 367 3.39 -25.14 -11.36
N SER A 368 2.94 -23.90 -11.49
CA SER A 368 2.73 -23.24 -12.79
C SER A 368 4.02 -22.73 -13.44
N TRP A 369 5.15 -22.75 -12.73
CA TRP A 369 6.44 -22.18 -13.14
C TRP A 369 6.38 -20.70 -13.53
N GLY A 370 5.38 -19.95 -12.99
CA GLY A 370 5.15 -18.56 -13.30
C GLY A 370 4.22 -18.28 -14.48
N TYR A 371 3.68 -19.31 -15.15
CA TYR A 371 2.78 -19.13 -16.30
C TYR A 371 1.36 -18.67 -15.91
N GLN A 372 0.99 -18.70 -14.62
CA GLN A 372 -0.28 -18.19 -14.10
C GLN A 372 -0.06 -16.90 -13.32
N VAL A 373 0.17 -15.81 -14.02
CA VAL A 373 0.61 -14.51 -13.45
C VAL A 373 -0.51 -13.83 -12.65
N SER A 374 -0.17 -13.33 -11.46
CA SER A 374 -1.05 -12.49 -10.63
C SER A 374 -0.60 -11.02 -10.53
N ALA A 375 0.67 -10.71 -10.75
CA ALA A 375 1.20 -9.34 -10.78
C ALA A 375 2.32 -9.23 -11.81
N TYR A 376 2.05 -8.53 -12.92
CA TYR A 376 2.97 -8.44 -14.06
C TYR A 376 4.24 -7.62 -13.80
N TYR A 377 4.17 -6.63 -12.91
CA TYR A 377 5.28 -5.71 -12.65
C TYR A 377 6.10 -6.06 -11.42
N ALA A 378 5.66 -7.08 -10.67
CA ALA A 378 6.40 -7.59 -9.51
C ALA A 378 7.21 -8.82 -9.91
N PRO A 379 8.54 -8.81 -9.79
CA PRO A 379 9.31 -10.05 -9.81
C PRO A 379 8.89 -10.89 -8.60
N THR A 380 8.79 -12.22 -8.79
CA THR A 380 8.32 -13.09 -7.71
C THR A 380 9.14 -12.91 -6.43
N SER A 381 8.45 -12.65 -5.34
CA SER A 381 9.04 -12.42 -4.01
C SER A 381 9.71 -13.65 -3.39
N ARG A 382 9.54 -14.84 -4.00
CA ARG A 382 10.17 -16.10 -3.57
C ARG A 382 11.70 -16.04 -3.54
N PHE A 383 12.29 -15.20 -4.39
CA PHE A 383 13.76 -15.15 -4.56
C PHE A 383 14.35 -13.81 -4.09
N GLY A 384 13.55 -12.90 -3.58
CA GLY A 384 14.00 -11.58 -3.10
C GLY A 384 13.17 -10.41 -3.63
N GLY A 385 13.64 -9.19 -3.37
CA GLY A 385 12.97 -7.98 -3.78
C GLY A 385 13.31 -7.50 -5.20
N PRO A 386 12.63 -6.44 -5.67
CA PRO A 386 12.87 -5.88 -7.02
C PRO A 386 14.32 -5.44 -7.28
N ASP A 387 15.01 -4.87 -6.29
CA ASP A 387 16.41 -4.46 -6.45
C ASP A 387 17.38 -5.67 -6.48
N ASP A 388 16.99 -6.81 -5.90
CA ASP A 388 17.76 -8.05 -5.99
C ASP A 388 17.66 -8.64 -7.40
N PHE A 389 16.45 -8.57 -8.00
CA PHE A 389 16.27 -8.96 -9.40
C PHE A 389 17.06 -8.05 -10.36
N ARG A 390 17.08 -6.73 -10.12
CA ARG A 390 17.93 -5.80 -10.88
C ARG A 390 19.40 -6.18 -10.80
N ALA A 391 19.87 -6.57 -9.61
CA ALA A 391 21.25 -7.00 -9.43
C ALA A 391 21.59 -8.27 -10.22
N LEU A 392 20.65 -9.22 -10.34
CA LEU A 392 20.83 -10.41 -11.18
C LEU A 392 20.98 -10.04 -12.65
N VAL A 393 20.09 -9.17 -13.17
CA VAL A 393 20.16 -8.70 -14.56
C VAL A 393 21.47 -7.95 -14.82
N ASP A 394 21.85 -7.03 -13.92
CA ASP A 394 23.10 -6.28 -14.02
C ASP A 394 24.34 -7.19 -14.04
N ALA A 395 24.36 -8.22 -13.20
CA ALA A 395 25.46 -9.19 -13.16
C ALA A 395 25.61 -9.96 -14.48
N LEU A 396 24.50 -10.35 -15.11
CA LEU A 396 24.49 -10.98 -16.43
C LEU A 396 25.00 -10.00 -17.52
N HIS A 397 24.50 -8.78 -17.54
CA HIS A 397 24.94 -7.73 -18.48
C HIS A 397 26.45 -7.44 -18.34
N ARG A 398 26.95 -7.30 -17.14
CA ARG A 398 28.40 -7.11 -16.88
C ARG A 398 29.27 -8.27 -17.38
N ARG A 399 28.69 -9.48 -17.46
CA ARG A 399 29.35 -10.65 -18.01
C ARG A 399 29.21 -10.76 -19.54
N GLY A 400 28.54 -9.79 -20.18
CA GLY A 400 28.28 -9.77 -21.62
C GLY A 400 27.11 -10.62 -22.06
N ILE A 401 26.24 -11.05 -21.13
CA ILE A 401 25.10 -11.94 -21.38
C ILE A 401 23.83 -11.09 -21.41
N GLY A 402 23.06 -11.21 -22.52
CA GLY A 402 21.74 -10.59 -22.65
C GLY A 402 20.69 -11.33 -21.83
N VAL A 403 19.64 -10.63 -21.43
CA VAL A 403 18.52 -11.19 -20.66
C VAL A 403 17.24 -11.11 -21.47
N LEU A 404 16.54 -12.21 -21.60
CA LEU A 404 15.19 -12.34 -22.10
C LEU A 404 14.27 -12.71 -20.94
N VAL A 405 13.04 -12.20 -20.96
CA VAL A 405 12.02 -12.54 -19.97
C VAL A 405 10.84 -13.12 -20.71
N ASP A 406 10.44 -14.31 -20.31
CA ASP A 406 9.22 -14.93 -20.82
C ASP A 406 7.99 -14.14 -20.35
N TRP A 407 7.22 -13.64 -21.31
CA TRP A 407 6.07 -12.77 -21.08
C TRP A 407 4.77 -13.50 -21.40
N VAL A 408 3.93 -13.70 -20.37
CA VAL A 408 2.70 -14.48 -20.48
C VAL A 408 1.47 -13.62 -20.23
N PRO A 409 0.93 -12.91 -21.22
CA PRO A 409 -0.23 -12.04 -21.08
C PRO A 409 -1.57 -12.81 -21.11
N ALA A 410 -1.63 -13.99 -20.52
CA ALA A 410 -2.78 -14.91 -20.55
C ALA A 410 -2.75 -15.81 -19.30
N HIS A 411 -3.63 -16.81 -19.25
CA HIS A 411 -3.67 -17.84 -18.20
C HIS A 411 -3.84 -17.28 -16.78
N PHE A 412 -4.71 -16.29 -16.62
CA PHE A 412 -4.97 -15.69 -15.32
C PHE A 412 -5.53 -16.71 -14.33
N PRO A 413 -4.93 -16.83 -13.13
CA PRO A 413 -5.47 -17.69 -12.09
C PRO A 413 -6.87 -17.19 -11.70
N ARG A 414 -7.77 -18.14 -11.40
CA ARG A 414 -9.16 -17.84 -11.03
C ARG A 414 -9.35 -17.51 -9.55
N ASP A 415 -8.26 -17.27 -8.85
CA ASP A 415 -8.28 -16.83 -7.46
C ASP A 415 -9.04 -15.52 -7.35
N ASP A 416 -9.97 -15.43 -6.40
CA ASP A 416 -10.85 -14.25 -6.23
C ASP A 416 -10.09 -12.93 -6.04
N TRP A 417 -8.89 -13.00 -5.48
CA TRP A 417 -8.03 -11.84 -5.23
C TRP A 417 -7.15 -11.46 -6.42
N ALA A 418 -7.06 -12.28 -7.47
CA ALA A 418 -6.21 -12.08 -8.64
C ALA A 418 -6.93 -11.31 -9.77
N LEU A 419 -6.35 -11.35 -10.98
CA LEU A 419 -6.76 -10.52 -12.12
C LEU A 419 -8.04 -10.99 -12.80
N ALA A 420 -8.41 -12.27 -12.69
CA ALA A 420 -9.66 -12.77 -13.25
C ALA A 420 -10.83 -12.01 -12.64
N ARG A 421 -11.70 -11.46 -13.49
CA ARG A 421 -12.86 -10.64 -13.10
C ARG A 421 -12.49 -9.55 -12.09
N PHE A 422 -11.46 -8.78 -12.39
CA PHE A 422 -10.85 -7.83 -11.47
C PHE A 422 -11.86 -6.84 -10.86
N ASP A 423 -12.67 -6.18 -11.68
CA ASP A 423 -13.72 -5.24 -11.24
C ASP A 423 -15.14 -5.87 -11.27
N GLY A 424 -15.21 -7.19 -11.24
CA GLY A 424 -16.44 -7.97 -11.43
C GLY A 424 -16.68 -8.38 -12.89
N THR A 425 -15.93 -7.83 -13.84
CA THR A 425 -15.97 -8.15 -15.26
C THR A 425 -14.68 -8.79 -15.77
N SER A 426 -14.68 -9.31 -16.98
CA SER A 426 -13.49 -9.83 -17.66
C SER A 426 -12.64 -8.64 -18.19
N LEU A 427 -12.04 -7.85 -17.30
CA LEU A 427 -11.28 -6.66 -17.65
C LEU A 427 -9.98 -6.98 -18.40
N TYR A 428 -9.26 -8.02 -17.99
CA TYR A 428 -7.97 -8.42 -18.52
C TYR A 428 -8.04 -9.64 -19.46
N GLU A 429 -9.21 -10.25 -19.62
CA GLU A 429 -9.43 -11.43 -20.44
C GLU A 429 -10.73 -11.32 -21.26
N HIS A 430 -10.92 -12.19 -22.26
CA HIS A 430 -12.15 -12.23 -23.03
C HIS A 430 -13.32 -12.78 -22.21
N ALA A 431 -14.52 -12.18 -22.38
CA ALA A 431 -15.71 -12.56 -21.63
C ALA A 431 -16.28 -13.93 -21.99
N GLY A 432 -15.90 -14.51 -23.13
CA GLY A 432 -16.43 -15.77 -23.61
C GLY A 432 -15.71 -16.99 -23.04
N PRO A 433 -16.39 -18.16 -22.96
CA PRO A 433 -15.78 -19.40 -22.46
C PRO A 433 -14.56 -19.87 -23.27
N MET A 434 -14.40 -19.38 -24.50
CA MET A 434 -13.24 -19.68 -25.36
C MET A 434 -12.03 -18.79 -25.05
N GLY A 435 -12.21 -17.68 -24.34
CA GLY A 435 -11.14 -16.73 -24.01
C GLY A 435 -10.68 -16.76 -22.55
N ALA A 436 -11.48 -17.33 -21.67
CA ALA A 436 -11.16 -17.50 -20.25
C ALA A 436 -10.50 -18.89 -20.00
N HIS A 437 -9.32 -19.10 -20.59
CA HIS A 437 -8.54 -20.33 -20.34
C HIS A 437 -7.60 -20.08 -19.16
N PRO A 438 -7.71 -20.87 -18.05
CA PRO A 438 -6.77 -20.80 -16.94
C PRO A 438 -5.40 -21.34 -17.30
#